data_75c8bffb734b63e101fe46ddb3b4cbd9
#
_entry.id   75c8bffb734b63e101fe46ddb3b4cbd9
#
_cell.length_a   1.000
_cell.length_b   1.000
_cell.length_c   1.000
_cell.angle_alpha   90.00
_cell.angle_beta   90.00
_cell.angle_gamma   90.00
#
_symmetry.space_group_name_H-M   'P 1'
#
loop_
_entity.id
_entity.type
_entity.pdbx_description
1 polymer ?
#
loop_
_entity_poly.entity_id
_entity_poly.type
_entity_poly.pdbx_seq_one_letter_code
_entity_poly.pdbx_strand_id
1 'polypeptide(L)'
;MKSTMEILTKLQENSQKNHDEIFTRLYRYLLRPDIYFIAYQHLYSNKGAGTKGVNDDTADGFSEQYVTAIIEALRTGSYEPKPVRRNYIQKKNGKLRPLGLPVFADKLVQEAIRMILEAIYEPIFSIYSHGFRPGRSCHTALAMIKHE
;
A
#
# COMPACT_ATOMS: atom_id res chain seq x y z
N MET A 1 21.44 5.97 -10.34
CA MET A 1 20.80 5.23 -9.24
C MET A 1 19.54 4.57 -9.80
N LYS A 2 19.24 3.30 -9.51
CA LYS A 2 18.03 2.64 -10.03
C LYS A 2 16.78 3.36 -9.51
N SER A 3 15.78 3.52 -10.34
CA SER A 3 14.47 4.05 -9.95
C SER A 3 13.72 3.06 -9.06
N THR A 4 12.72 3.53 -8.30
CA THR A 4 11.85 2.64 -7.51
C THR A 4 11.15 1.61 -8.41
N MET A 5 10.69 2.00 -9.59
CA MET A 5 10.05 1.06 -10.52
C MET A 5 10.98 -0.07 -10.96
N GLU A 6 12.25 0.25 -11.29
CA GLU A 6 13.25 -0.79 -11.62
C GLU A 6 13.52 -1.73 -10.46
N ILE A 7 13.50 -1.22 -9.22
CA ILE A 7 13.68 -2.04 -8.01
C ILE A 7 12.48 -2.97 -7.82
N LEU A 8 11.26 -2.47 -7.93
CA LEU A 8 10.04 -3.28 -7.79
C LEU A 8 9.97 -4.37 -8.86
N THR A 9 10.27 -4.02 -10.12
CA THR A 9 10.36 -5.00 -11.22
C THR A 9 11.37 -6.10 -10.91
N LYS A 10 12.54 -5.72 -10.39
CA LYS A 10 13.57 -6.71 -10.05
C LYS A 10 13.18 -7.61 -8.88
N LEU A 11 12.48 -7.08 -7.86
CA LEU A 11 11.94 -7.89 -6.77
C LEU A 11 10.93 -8.90 -7.30
N GLN A 12 10.05 -8.45 -8.20
CA GLN A 12 9.05 -9.30 -8.84
C GLN A 12 9.70 -10.42 -9.69
N GLU A 13 10.67 -10.09 -10.52
CA GLU A 13 11.40 -11.07 -11.33
C GLU A 13 12.12 -12.11 -10.48
N ASN A 14 12.78 -11.68 -9.39
CA ASN A 14 13.49 -12.59 -8.49
C ASN A 14 12.51 -13.53 -7.80
N SER A 15 11.39 -13.01 -7.28
CA SER A 15 10.36 -13.83 -6.66
C SER A 15 9.74 -14.83 -7.63
N GLN A 16 9.51 -14.43 -8.88
CA GLN A 16 8.98 -15.31 -9.92
C GLN A 16 9.94 -16.44 -10.29
N LYS A 17 11.26 -16.16 -10.31
CA LYS A 17 12.29 -17.14 -10.63
C LYS A 17 12.56 -18.13 -9.49
N ASN A 18 12.45 -17.67 -8.27
CA ASN A 18 12.72 -18.48 -7.08
C ASN A 18 11.66 -18.17 -5.99
N HIS A 19 10.69 -19.06 -5.85
CA HIS A 19 9.60 -18.90 -4.89
C HIS A 19 10.06 -18.99 -3.42
N ASP A 20 11.22 -19.58 -3.18
CA ASP A 20 11.82 -19.71 -1.84
C ASP A 20 12.85 -18.59 -1.55
N GLU A 21 12.91 -17.55 -2.39
CA GLU A 21 13.82 -16.42 -2.22
C GLU A 21 13.56 -15.69 -0.90
N ILE A 22 14.61 -15.54 -0.11
CA ILE A 22 14.56 -14.77 1.13
C ILE A 22 14.99 -13.33 0.85
N PHE A 23 14.02 -12.44 0.81
CA PHE A 23 14.28 -11.02 0.62
C PHE A 23 14.72 -10.37 1.95
N THR A 24 15.92 -9.81 1.97
CA THR A 24 16.49 -9.11 3.13
C THR A 24 16.62 -7.61 2.85
N ARG A 25 16.77 -6.81 3.91
CA ARG A 25 17.02 -5.36 3.83
C ARG A 25 15.95 -4.58 3.07
N LEU A 26 14.70 -5.03 3.09
CA LEU A 26 13.59 -4.37 2.38
C LEU A 26 13.32 -2.97 2.94
N TYR A 27 13.57 -2.74 4.23
CA TYR A 27 13.37 -1.46 4.89
C TYR A 27 14.09 -0.30 4.21
N ARG A 28 15.27 -0.54 3.60
CA ARG A 28 16.02 0.48 2.85
C ARG A 28 15.23 1.13 1.72
N TYR A 29 14.24 0.44 1.18
CA TYR A 29 13.41 0.96 0.10
C TYR A 29 12.39 1.99 0.60
N LEU A 30 12.00 1.93 1.89
CA LEU A 30 11.17 2.94 2.53
C LEU A 30 11.93 4.24 2.81
N LEU A 31 13.25 4.24 2.72
CA LEU A 31 14.09 5.43 2.89
C LEU A 31 14.34 6.18 1.56
N ARG A 32 13.64 5.81 0.50
CA ARG A 32 13.75 6.41 -0.83
C ARG A 32 12.64 7.42 -1.05
N PRO A 33 12.93 8.67 -1.45
CA PRO A 33 11.89 9.66 -1.72
C PRO A 33 10.95 9.27 -2.87
N ASP A 34 11.50 8.66 -3.94
CA ASP A 34 10.77 8.35 -5.18
C ASP A 34 9.60 7.37 -4.95
N ILE A 35 9.68 6.46 -3.96
CA ILE A 35 8.56 5.56 -3.64
C ILE A 35 7.33 6.32 -3.14
N TYR A 36 7.53 7.42 -2.39
CA TYR A 36 6.43 8.22 -1.83
C TYR A 36 5.73 9.07 -2.89
N PHE A 37 6.43 9.49 -3.92
CA PHE A 37 5.81 10.17 -5.06
C PHE A 37 4.90 9.22 -5.84
N ILE A 38 5.31 7.97 -6.04
CA ILE A 38 4.48 6.94 -6.67
C ILE A 38 3.30 6.59 -5.75
N ALA A 39 3.55 6.39 -4.46
CA ALA A 39 2.51 6.14 -3.47
C ALA A 39 1.47 7.27 -3.43
N TYR A 40 1.92 8.52 -3.51
CA TYR A 40 1.04 9.68 -3.59
C TYR A 40 0.13 9.62 -4.83
N GLN A 41 0.69 9.34 -6.01
CA GLN A 41 -0.10 9.22 -7.25
C GLN A 41 -1.19 8.15 -7.13
N HIS A 42 -0.87 6.99 -6.53
CA HIS A 42 -1.84 5.92 -6.29
C HIS A 42 -2.95 6.37 -5.33
N LEU A 43 -2.58 7.04 -4.25
CA LEU A 43 -3.55 7.49 -3.24
C LEU A 43 -4.40 8.65 -3.75
N TYR A 44 -3.82 9.59 -4.48
CA TYR A 44 -4.51 10.77 -4.99
C TYR A 44 -5.64 10.43 -5.96
N SER A 45 -5.47 9.38 -6.76
CA SER A 45 -6.50 8.88 -7.67
C SER A 45 -7.70 8.24 -6.94
N ASN A 46 -7.57 7.93 -5.66
CA ASN A 46 -8.62 7.32 -4.86
C ASN A 46 -9.54 8.36 -4.22
N LYS A 47 -10.86 8.05 -4.15
CA LYS A 47 -11.87 8.90 -3.52
C LYS A 47 -11.58 9.25 -2.04
N GLY A 48 -10.69 8.48 -1.38
CA GLY A 48 -10.28 8.70 0.01
C GLY A 48 -9.10 9.64 0.20
N ALA A 49 -8.55 10.25 -0.86
CA ALA A 49 -7.36 11.12 -0.80
C ALA A 49 -7.55 12.31 0.17
N GLY A 50 -8.69 13.00 0.08
CA GLY A 50 -9.05 14.13 0.95
C GLY A 50 -9.64 13.73 2.30
N THR A 51 -9.71 12.43 2.63
CA THR A 51 -10.31 12.00 3.90
C THR A 51 -9.32 12.13 5.04
N LYS A 52 -9.63 13.01 6.00
CA LYS A 52 -8.80 13.28 7.20
C LYS A 52 -8.82 12.09 8.16
N GLY A 53 -7.68 11.84 8.80
CA GLY A 53 -7.55 10.96 9.96
C GLY A 53 -7.93 11.63 11.27
N VAL A 54 -7.13 11.43 12.31
CA VAL A 54 -7.25 12.13 13.61
C VAL A 54 -6.68 13.55 13.57
N ASN A 55 -5.91 13.88 12.54
CA ASN A 55 -5.37 15.21 12.22
C ASN A 55 -5.99 15.75 10.94
N ASP A 56 -5.59 16.96 10.55
CA ASP A 56 -6.09 17.63 9.35
C ASP A 56 -5.29 17.35 8.08
N ASP A 57 -4.27 16.48 8.15
CA ASP A 57 -3.46 16.10 7.00
C ASP A 57 -4.27 15.39 5.93
N THR A 58 -4.12 15.89 4.70
CA THR A 58 -4.73 15.30 3.49
C THR A 58 -3.70 15.28 2.36
N ALA A 59 -4.09 14.73 1.22
CA ALA A 59 -3.25 14.73 0.02
C ALA A 59 -2.83 16.13 -0.44
N ASP A 60 -3.59 17.17 -0.11
CA ASP A 60 -3.28 18.56 -0.53
C ASP A 60 -2.03 19.13 0.16
N GLY A 61 -1.66 18.60 1.32
CA GLY A 61 -0.44 18.98 2.05
C GLY A 61 0.84 18.26 1.60
N PHE A 62 0.77 17.43 0.57
CA PHE A 62 1.92 16.68 0.08
C PHE A 62 3.02 17.59 -0.49
N SER A 63 4.25 17.37 -0.07
CA SER A 63 5.43 18.12 -0.52
C SER A 63 6.71 17.29 -0.34
N GLU A 64 7.82 17.72 -0.96
CA GLU A 64 9.13 17.11 -0.72
C GLU A 64 9.56 17.17 0.74
N GLN A 65 9.27 18.29 1.41
CA GLN A 65 9.55 18.45 2.83
C GLN A 65 8.75 17.46 3.69
N TYR A 66 7.49 17.23 3.34
CA TYR A 66 6.65 16.24 4.00
C TYR A 66 7.22 14.81 3.88
N VAL A 67 7.66 14.44 2.67
CA VAL A 67 8.31 13.14 2.43
C VAL A 67 9.63 13.03 3.18
N THR A 68 10.45 14.09 3.18
CA THR A 68 11.71 14.12 3.90
C THR A 68 11.52 13.91 5.41
N ALA A 69 10.51 14.53 6.00
CA ALA A 69 10.19 14.35 7.42
C ALA A 69 9.80 12.89 7.74
N ILE A 70 8.99 12.25 6.89
CA ILE A 70 8.64 10.82 7.04
C ILE A 70 9.90 9.95 6.98
N ILE A 71 10.74 10.16 5.96
CA ILE A 71 11.99 9.37 5.77
C ILE A 71 12.93 9.54 6.95
N GLU A 72 13.09 10.74 7.47
CA GLU A 72 13.96 10.98 8.61
C GLU A 72 13.45 10.31 9.89
N ALA A 73 12.15 10.37 10.14
CA ALA A 73 11.51 9.65 11.24
C ALA A 73 11.68 8.13 11.12
N LEU A 74 11.56 7.57 9.91
CA LEU A 74 11.81 6.15 9.64
C LEU A 74 13.29 5.81 9.83
N ARG A 75 14.22 6.66 9.37
CA ARG A 75 15.67 6.45 9.47
C ARG A 75 16.15 6.40 10.91
N THR A 76 15.63 7.29 11.74
CA THR A 76 15.97 7.38 13.16
C THR A 76 15.20 6.39 14.04
N GLY A 77 14.20 5.69 13.49
CA GLY A 77 13.33 4.79 14.25
C GLY A 77 12.33 5.51 15.15
N SER A 78 12.13 6.82 14.95
CA SER A 78 11.18 7.64 15.70
C SER A 78 9.79 7.73 15.06
N TYR A 79 9.57 7.05 13.93
CA TYR A 79 8.26 7.03 13.28
C TYR A 79 7.24 6.26 14.12
N GLU A 80 6.21 6.96 14.57
CA GLU A 80 5.10 6.39 15.33
C GLU A 80 3.80 6.56 14.54
N PRO A 81 3.15 5.45 14.09
CA PRO A 81 1.84 5.51 13.45
C PRO A 81 0.81 6.13 14.39
N LYS A 82 -0.06 6.98 13.84
CA LYS A 82 -1.10 7.64 14.64
C LYS A 82 -2.34 6.74 14.79
N PRO A 83 -3.12 6.91 15.87
CA PRO A 83 -4.40 6.22 15.99
C PRO A 83 -5.31 6.51 14.80
N VAL A 84 -6.08 5.52 14.36
CA VAL A 84 -7.06 5.72 13.29
C VAL A 84 -8.31 6.43 13.82
N ARG A 85 -8.84 7.37 13.05
CA ARG A 85 -10.15 7.95 13.33
C ARG A 85 -11.22 6.92 12.98
N ARG A 86 -12.08 6.56 13.95
CA ARG A 86 -13.17 5.62 13.73
C ARG A 86 -14.36 6.33 13.09
N ASN A 87 -14.83 5.82 11.97
CA ASN A 87 -16.07 6.22 11.31
C ASN A 87 -16.98 5.01 11.17
N TYR A 88 -18.29 5.21 11.06
CA TYR A 88 -19.28 4.14 10.94
C TYR A 88 -20.01 4.26 9.62
N ILE A 89 -20.04 3.15 8.88
CA ILE A 89 -20.77 3.04 7.61
C ILE A 89 -21.98 2.15 7.85
N GLN A 90 -23.15 2.61 7.43
CA GLN A 90 -24.39 1.83 7.50
C GLN A 90 -24.39 0.72 6.45
N LYS A 91 -24.64 -0.51 6.88
CA LYS A 91 -24.84 -1.66 6.00
C LYS A 91 -26.28 -1.71 5.49
N LYS A 92 -26.53 -2.46 4.39
CA LYS A 92 -27.88 -2.66 3.84
C LYS A 92 -28.89 -3.24 4.84
N ASN A 93 -28.42 -3.98 5.86
CA ASN A 93 -29.24 -4.56 6.92
C ASN A 93 -29.43 -3.64 8.15
N GLY A 94 -29.10 -2.35 8.03
CA GLY A 94 -29.22 -1.35 9.10
C GLY A 94 -28.12 -1.38 10.16
N LYS A 95 -27.25 -2.40 10.20
CA LYS A 95 -26.14 -2.49 11.15
C LYS A 95 -25.00 -1.54 10.75
N LEU A 96 -24.27 -1.03 11.74
CA LEU A 96 -23.10 -0.20 11.52
C LEU A 96 -21.83 -1.04 11.35
N ARG A 97 -20.99 -0.66 10.39
CA ARG A 97 -19.65 -1.20 10.22
C ARG A 97 -18.62 -0.14 10.61
N PRO A 98 -17.75 -0.40 11.60
CA PRO A 98 -16.66 0.51 11.91
C PRO A 98 -15.63 0.51 10.78
N LEU A 99 -15.12 1.69 10.43
CA LEU A 99 -14.05 1.93 9.48
C LEU A 99 -12.97 2.77 10.17
N GLY A 100 -11.72 2.30 10.13
CA GLY A 100 -10.58 3.07 10.60
C GLY A 100 -10.02 3.95 9.48
N LEU A 101 -9.88 5.24 9.75
CA LEU A 101 -9.32 6.23 8.82
C LEU A 101 -7.95 6.67 9.34
N PRO A 102 -6.84 6.17 8.76
CA PRO A 102 -5.50 6.59 9.15
C PRO A 102 -5.20 8.02 8.70
N VAL A 103 -4.21 8.65 9.31
CA VAL A 103 -3.67 9.94 8.86
C VAL A 103 -2.96 9.80 7.52
N PHE A 104 -2.78 10.90 6.81
CA PHE A 104 -2.23 10.84 5.44
C PHE A 104 -0.79 10.32 5.39
N ALA A 105 0.06 10.68 6.36
CA ALA A 105 1.42 10.13 6.49
C ALA A 105 1.41 8.59 6.57
N ASP A 106 0.52 8.03 7.41
CA ASP A 106 0.41 6.57 7.54
C ASP A 106 -0.11 5.91 6.27
N LYS A 107 -1.03 6.56 5.53
CA LYS A 107 -1.48 6.07 4.21
C LYS A 107 -0.32 5.98 3.22
N LEU A 108 0.56 7.00 3.19
CA LEU A 108 1.74 7.00 2.30
C LEU A 108 2.73 5.88 2.66
N VAL A 109 3.04 5.71 3.94
CA VAL A 109 3.95 4.64 4.40
C VAL A 109 3.35 3.27 4.11
N GLN A 110 2.06 3.07 4.40
CA GLN A 110 1.34 1.82 4.11
C GLN A 110 1.35 1.51 2.62
N GLU A 111 1.12 2.50 1.76
CA GLU A 111 1.15 2.31 0.30
C GLU A 111 2.55 1.96 -0.20
N ALA A 112 3.60 2.61 0.32
CA ALA A 112 4.98 2.27 0.01
C ALA A 112 5.32 0.82 0.42
N ILE A 113 4.89 0.38 1.60
CA ILE A 113 5.04 -1.01 2.05
C ILE A 113 4.25 -1.96 1.15
N ARG A 114 2.98 -1.61 0.82
CA ARG A 114 2.14 -2.41 -0.07
C ARG A 114 2.81 -2.67 -1.41
N MET A 115 3.38 -1.64 -2.03
CA MET A 115 4.07 -1.77 -3.32
C MET A 115 5.25 -2.75 -3.28
N ILE A 116 6.06 -2.71 -2.20
CA ILE A 116 7.19 -3.62 -2.02
C ILE A 116 6.69 -5.07 -1.83
N LEU A 117 5.70 -5.25 -0.95
CA LEU A 117 5.14 -6.58 -0.67
C LEU A 117 4.41 -7.16 -1.87
N GLU A 118 3.66 -6.34 -2.61
CA GLU A 118 2.98 -6.76 -3.84
C GLU A 118 3.98 -7.24 -4.91
N ALA A 119 5.10 -6.53 -5.10
CA ALA A 119 6.14 -6.95 -6.03
C ALA A 119 6.72 -8.33 -5.67
N ILE A 120 6.79 -8.66 -4.39
CA ILE A 120 7.32 -9.95 -3.91
C ILE A 120 6.26 -11.05 -3.98
N TYR A 121 5.04 -10.78 -3.47
CA TYR A 121 4.05 -11.84 -3.24
C TYR A 121 3.12 -12.09 -4.41
N GLU A 122 2.84 -11.09 -5.26
CA GLU A 122 1.93 -11.25 -6.40
C GLU A 122 2.33 -12.39 -7.35
N PRO A 123 3.63 -12.57 -7.70
CA PRO A 123 4.07 -13.66 -8.57
C PRO A 123 3.86 -15.06 -8.01
N ILE A 124 3.87 -15.21 -6.67
CA ILE A 124 3.82 -16.51 -5.99
C ILE A 124 2.45 -16.89 -5.43
N PHE A 125 1.47 -15.98 -5.53
CA PHE A 125 0.11 -16.31 -5.10
C PHE A 125 -0.49 -17.39 -5.99
N SER A 126 -1.21 -18.33 -5.36
CA SER A 126 -1.99 -19.34 -6.06
C SER A 126 -2.91 -18.72 -7.11
N ILE A 127 -3.07 -19.42 -8.24
CA ILE A 127 -4.01 -19.02 -9.30
C ILE A 127 -5.46 -18.94 -8.79
N TYR A 128 -5.79 -19.68 -7.74
CA TYR A 128 -7.12 -19.69 -7.11
C TYR A 128 -7.33 -18.54 -6.11
N SER A 129 -6.29 -17.75 -5.81
CA SER A 129 -6.41 -16.58 -4.95
C SER A 129 -6.90 -15.38 -5.75
N HIS A 130 -8.09 -14.86 -5.43
CA HIS A 130 -8.74 -13.76 -6.15
C HIS A 130 -8.95 -12.51 -5.30
N GLY A 131 -9.01 -12.63 -3.97
CA GLY A 131 -9.32 -11.53 -3.07
C GLY A 131 -8.18 -10.52 -2.98
N PHE A 132 -8.49 -9.23 -3.08
CA PHE A 132 -7.56 -8.11 -2.88
C PHE A 132 -6.31 -8.11 -3.78
N ARG A 133 -6.39 -8.75 -4.94
CA ARG A 133 -5.30 -8.80 -5.93
C ARG A 133 -5.59 -7.92 -7.14
N PRO A 134 -4.56 -7.29 -7.76
CA PRO A 134 -4.71 -6.52 -8.99
C PRO A 134 -5.32 -7.37 -10.12
N GLY A 135 -6.30 -6.81 -10.84
CA GLY A 135 -6.95 -7.49 -11.96
C GLY A 135 -7.80 -8.70 -11.60
N ARG A 136 -7.97 -9.02 -10.29
CA ARG A 136 -8.78 -10.13 -9.79
C ARG A 136 -10.02 -9.64 -9.02
N SER A 137 -11.09 -10.42 -9.05
CA SER A 137 -12.38 -10.06 -8.45
C SER A 137 -13.22 -11.30 -8.15
N CYS A 138 -14.37 -11.11 -7.49
CA CYS A 138 -15.36 -12.18 -7.34
C CYS A 138 -15.82 -12.74 -8.70
N HIS A 139 -15.90 -11.89 -9.74
CA HIS A 139 -16.28 -12.34 -11.08
C HIS A 139 -15.22 -13.25 -11.72
N THR A 140 -13.93 -12.96 -11.52
CA THR A 140 -12.87 -13.84 -12.02
C THR A 140 -12.84 -15.19 -11.29
N ALA A 141 -13.16 -15.20 -9.98
CA ALA A 141 -13.30 -16.44 -9.21
C ALA A 141 -14.48 -17.29 -9.73
N LEU A 142 -15.65 -16.67 -9.92
CA LEU A 142 -16.82 -17.36 -10.45
C LEU A 142 -16.61 -17.89 -11.88
N ALA A 143 -15.93 -17.11 -12.73
CA ALA A 143 -15.59 -17.55 -14.09
C ALA A 143 -14.69 -18.80 -14.07
N MET A 144 -13.71 -18.86 -13.15
CA MET A 144 -12.83 -20.01 -13.01
C MET A 144 -13.62 -21.28 -12.63
N ILE A 145 -14.52 -21.18 -11.64
CA ILE A 145 -15.35 -22.32 -11.21
C ILE A 145 -16.28 -22.81 -12.35
N LYS A 146 -16.75 -21.92 -13.23
CA LYS A 146 -17.61 -22.27 -14.34
C LYS A 146 -16.88 -23.03 -15.45
N HIS A 147 -15.57 -22.88 -15.57
CA HIS A 147 -14.75 -23.50 -16.62
C HIS A 147 -14.04 -24.79 -16.18
N GLU A 148 -14.10 -25.15 -14.90
CA GLU A 148 -13.75 -26.47 -14.39
C GLU A 148 -14.97 -27.43 -14.45
#